data_ad4ba1cf1ec2d587ef42d1835ff793a5
#
_entry.id   ad4ba1cf1ec2d587ef42d1835ff793a5
#
_cell.length_a   1.000
_cell.length_b   1.000
_cell.length_c   1.000
_cell.angle_alpha   90.00
_cell.angle_beta   90.00
_cell.angle_gamma   90.00
#
_symmetry.space_group_name_H-M   'P 1'
#
loop_
_entity.id
_entity.type
_entity.pdbx_description
1 polymer ?
#
loop_
_entity_poly.entity_id
_entity_poly.type
_entity_poly.pdbx_seq_one_letter_code
_entity_poly.pdbx_strand_id
1 'polypeptide(L)'
;AFEKYNCDSDIKFGVRIDEFSKLIKRADKSNAIEINISDDNMLLVTIGTKKKYKMRLIESSASDTPLPKIPYDSAISLTSSAFDKILGDVQVVSDYLTINTTENQAEFFGKGDSGEVNIVLENGKGEITDLDVKAKCTGTYSLEYLNPIIKAVGSTVETVTCEFSTAKPLRIEFKVANLGRIHFYLAPRV
;
A
#
# COMPACT_ATOMS: atom_id res chain seq x y z
N ALA A 1 13.42 -4.40 10.73
CA ALA A 1 14.31 -3.36 11.26
C ALA A 1 15.69 -3.56 10.67
N PHE A 2 16.46 -2.48 10.50
CA PHE A 2 17.88 -2.59 10.20
C PHE A 2 18.62 -3.15 11.43
N GLU A 3 19.54 -4.07 11.22
CA GLU A 3 20.45 -4.52 12.29
C GLU A 3 21.44 -3.42 12.66
N LYS A 4 21.86 -2.65 11.63
CA LYS A 4 22.75 -1.51 11.78
C LYS A 4 22.32 -0.41 10.82
N TYR A 5 22.23 0.82 11.32
CA TYR A 5 21.93 2.02 10.53
C TYR A 5 22.87 3.14 10.95
N ASN A 6 23.64 3.66 9.99
CA ASN A 6 24.51 4.82 10.16
C ASN A 6 24.23 5.80 9.04
N CYS A 7 23.86 7.01 9.37
CA CYS A 7 23.63 8.09 8.43
C CYS A 7 23.95 9.41 9.15
N ASP A 8 25.05 10.05 8.78
CA ASP A 8 25.54 11.25 9.49
C ASP A 8 24.76 12.51 9.10
N SER A 9 24.08 12.47 7.95
CA SER A 9 23.22 13.55 7.45
C SER A 9 22.12 12.99 6.57
N ASP A 10 21.02 13.73 6.44
CA ASP A 10 19.93 13.36 5.54
C ASP A 10 20.41 13.34 4.10
N ILE A 11 20.26 12.19 3.44
CA ILE A 11 20.66 11.97 2.06
C ILE A 11 19.43 11.64 1.22
N LYS A 12 19.26 12.34 0.10
CA LYS A 12 18.23 12.07 -0.90
C LYS A 12 18.89 11.54 -2.17
N PHE A 13 18.47 10.36 -2.60
CA PHE A 13 19.01 9.75 -3.80
C PHE A 13 17.94 9.02 -4.61
N GLY A 14 18.14 8.91 -5.91
CA GLY A 14 17.25 8.21 -6.82
C GLY A 14 17.86 6.88 -7.30
N VAL A 15 17.01 5.86 -7.43
CA VAL A 15 17.40 4.56 -8.01
C VAL A 15 16.39 4.13 -9.06
N ARG A 16 16.85 3.35 -10.05
CA ARG A 16 15.95 2.64 -10.96
C ARG A 16 15.36 1.45 -10.22
N ILE A 17 14.08 1.54 -9.88
CA ILE A 17 13.43 0.56 -9.01
C ILE A 17 13.33 -0.83 -9.63
N ASP A 18 13.20 -0.93 -10.96
CA ASP A 18 13.19 -2.20 -11.68
C ASP A 18 14.54 -2.93 -11.58
N GLU A 19 15.66 -2.21 -11.74
CA GLU A 19 17.01 -2.76 -11.60
C GLU A 19 17.31 -3.12 -10.14
N PHE A 20 16.99 -2.20 -9.23
CA PHE A 20 17.16 -2.42 -7.79
C PHE A 20 16.36 -3.63 -7.29
N SER A 21 15.10 -3.76 -7.71
CA SER A 21 14.25 -4.90 -7.37
C SER A 21 14.82 -6.23 -7.87
N LYS A 22 15.33 -6.27 -9.12
CA LYS A 22 15.99 -7.47 -9.66
C LYS A 22 17.22 -7.84 -8.84
N LEU A 23 17.98 -6.84 -8.37
CA LEU A 23 19.16 -7.05 -7.56
C LEU A 23 18.79 -7.63 -6.18
N ILE A 24 17.84 -7.01 -5.47
CA ILE A 24 17.42 -7.47 -4.14
C ILE A 24 16.84 -8.88 -4.19
N LYS A 25 16.11 -9.24 -5.23
CA LYS A 25 15.60 -10.61 -5.45
C LYS A 25 16.70 -11.69 -5.58
N ARG A 26 17.99 -11.32 -5.68
CA ARG A 26 19.13 -12.26 -5.66
C ARG A 26 19.62 -12.59 -4.25
N ALA A 27 19.06 -11.95 -3.23
CA ALA A 27 19.34 -12.30 -1.85
C ALA A 27 18.50 -13.50 -1.43
N ASP A 28 19.12 -14.47 -0.77
CA ASP A 28 18.45 -15.53 -0.07
C ASP A 28 17.99 -15.02 1.31
N LYS A 29 17.00 -15.64 1.92
CA LYS A 29 16.44 -15.22 3.22
C LYS A 29 17.47 -15.12 4.35
N SER A 30 18.57 -15.87 4.25
CA SER A 30 19.65 -15.88 5.22
C SER A 30 20.76 -14.87 4.93
N ASN A 31 20.70 -14.16 3.81
CA ASN A 31 21.75 -13.20 3.48
C ASN A 31 21.50 -11.85 4.15
N ALA A 32 22.52 -11.33 4.83
CA ALA A 32 22.54 -9.92 5.18
C ALA A 32 22.67 -9.07 3.91
N ILE A 33 21.96 -7.97 3.85
CA ILE A 33 22.05 -6.96 2.79
C ILE A 33 22.61 -5.69 3.39
N GLU A 34 23.72 -5.23 2.85
CA GLU A 34 24.34 -3.96 3.20
C GLU A 34 24.20 -2.98 2.03
N ILE A 35 23.75 -1.77 2.32
CA ILE A 35 23.53 -0.71 1.35
C ILE A 35 24.34 0.51 1.78
N ASN A 36 25.22 0.99 0.88
CA ASN A 36 26.02 2.18 1.08
C ASN A 36 25.96 3.08 -0.14
N ILE A 37 26.19 4.37 0.06
CA ILE A 37 26.37 5.34 -1.01
C ILE A 37 27.84 5.75 -1.03
N SER A 38 28.48 5.68 -2.19
CA SER A 38 29.86 6.11 -2.35
C SER A 38 29.96 7.56 -2.83
N ASP A 39 31.12 8.17 -2.63
CA ASP A 39 31.38 9.57 -3.01
C ASP A 39 31.27 9.82 -4.52
N ASP A 40 31.40 8.78 -5.35
CA ASP A 40 31.24 8.83 -6.80
C ASP A 40 29.77 8.64 -7.26
N ASN A 41 28.82 8.91 -6.40
CA ASN A 41 27.37 8.83 -6.64
C ASN A 41 26.90 7.45 -7.11
N MET A 42 27.43 6.40 -6.48
CA MET A 42 27.04 5.02 -6.73
C MET A 42 26.38 4.41 -5.51
N LEU A 43 25.34 3.63 -5.72
CA LEU A 43 24.77 2.74 -4.71
C LEU A 43 25.57 1.45 -4.67
N LEU A 44 26.15 1.15 -3.53
CA LEU A 44 26.86 -0.09 -3.27
C LEU A 44 25.94 -1.04 -2.52
N VAL A 45 25.66 -2.19 -3.10
CA VAL A 45 24.81 -3.21 -2.45
C VAL A 45 25.63 -4.49 -2.30
N THR A 46 25.84 -4.92 -1.05
CA THR A 46 26.49 -6.18 -0.75
C THR A 46 25.47 -7.17 -0.24
N ILE A 47 25.44 -8.37 -0.83
CA ILE A 47 24.54 -9.46 -0.44
C ILE A 47 25.40 -10.61 0.09
N GLY A 48 25.25 -10.91 1.37
CA GLY A 48 26.11 -11.86 2.07
C GLY A 48 27.57 -11.40 2.03
N THR A 49 28.51 -12.36 1.87
CA THR A 49 29.95 -12.06 1.87
C THR A 49 30.57 -11.95 0.48
N LYS A 50 29.84 -12.36 -0.57
CA LYS A 50 30.42 -12.60 -1.90
C LYS A 50 29.89 -11.72 -3.02
N LYS A 51 28.62 -11.28 -2.96
CA LYS A 51 27.97 -10.56 -4.05
C LYS A 51 28.06 -9.05 -3.78
N LYS A 52 28.79 -8.33 -4.61
CA LYS A 52 28.91 -6.86 -4.54
C LYS A 52 28.43 -6.24 -5.84
N TYR A 53 27.50 -5.32 -5.74
CA TYR A 53 26.91 -4.61 -6.85
C TYR A 53 27.19 -3.11 -6.73
N LYS A 54 27.47 -2.47 -7.86
CA LYS A 54 27.54 -1.02 -8.00
C LYS A 54 26.45 -0.57 -8.96
N MET A 55 25.56 0.29 -8.52
CA MET A 55 24.50 0.85 -9.34
C MET A 55 24.66 2.37 -9.41
N ARG A 56 24.51 2.95 -10.60
CA ARG A 56 24.52 4.39 -10.74
C ARG A 56 23.24 4.97 -10.15
N LEU A 57 23.38 5.95 -9.27
CA LEU A 57 22.26 6.76 -8.79
C LEU A 57 21.75 7.67 -9.92
N ILE A 58 20.46 7.94 -9.92
CA ILE A 58 19.83 8.92 -10.80
C ILE A 58 19.52 10.18 -10.02
N GLU A 59 19.51 11.32 -10.69
CA GLU A 59 19.02 12.55 -10.06
C GLU A 59 17.55 12.37 -9.66
N SER A 60 17.25 12.64 -8.40
CA SER A 60 15.88 12.66 -7.92
C SER A 60 15.22 13.96 -8.34
N SER A 61 14.38 13.90 -9.37
CA SER A 61 13.49 15.01 -9.74
C SER A 61 12.24 15.08 -8.86
N ALA A 62 12.13 14.23 -7.86
CA ALA A 62 10.99 14.25 -6.95
C ALA A 62 10.98 15.58 -6.18
N SER A 63 10.00 16.42 -6.48
CA SER A 63 9.67 17.57 -5.65
C SER A 63 9.20 17.06 -4.29
N ASP A 64 9.50 17.79 -3.23
CA ASP A 64 8.93 17.54 -1.90
C ASP A 64 7.47 17.99 -1.92
N THR A 65 6.64 17.23 -2.63
CA THR A 65 5.20 17.46 -2.63
C THR A 65 4.67 17.03 -1.27
N PRO A 66 4.12 17.94 -0.48
CA PRO A 66 3.58 17.59 0.82
C PRO A 66 2.43 16.60 0.64
N LEU A 67 2.37 15.60 1.52
CA LEU A 67 1.25 14.65 1.52
C LEU A 67 -0.08 15.42 1.70
N PRO A 68 -1.11 15.09 0.94
CA PRO A 68 -2.39 15.76 1.05
C PRO A 68 -2.98 15.55 2.45
N LYS A 69 -3.33 16.64 3.12
CA LYS A 69 -4.07 16.62 4.39
C LYS A 69 -5.57 16.61 4.07
N ILE A 70 -6.11 15.46 3.78
CA ILE A 70 -7.53 15.30 3.46
C ILE A 70 -8.26 14.90 4.74
N PRO A 71 -9.26 15.67 5.19
CA PRO A 71 -10.14 15.22 6.26
C PRO A 71 -11.06 14.13 5.70
N TYR A 72 -11.07 12.97 6.36
CA TYR A 72 -11.91 11.84 6.00
C TYR A 72 -13.06 11.68 6.99
N ASP A 73 -14.22 11.27 6.47
CA ASP A 73 -15.43 11.05 7.22
C ASP A 73 -15.66 9.57 7.55
N SER A 74 -14.91 8.68 6.88
CA SER A 74 -14.99 7.25 7.11
C SER A 74 -13.61 6.60 7.11
N ALA A 75 -13.38 5.71 8.06
CA ALA A 75 -12.21 4.85 8.17
C ALA A 75 -12.64 3.41 8.46
N ILE A 76 -12.15 2.47 7.67
CA ILE A 76 -12.39 1.04 7.82
C ILE A 76 -11.04 0.36 8.00
N SER A 77 -10.86 -0.34 9.10
CA SER A 77 -9.71 -1.22 9.32
C SER A 77 -10.14 -2.67 9.26
N LEU A 78 -9.45 -3.47 8.44
CA LEU A 78 -9.74 -4.88 8.27
C LEU A 78 -8.44 -5.66 8.06
N THR A 79 -8.51 -6.99 8.15
CA THR A 79 -7.33 -7.81 7.85
C THR A 79 -6.97 -7.70 6.38
N SER A 80 -5.67 -7.70 6.07
CA SER A 80 -5.20 -7.64 4.68
C SER A 80 -5.72 -8.79 3.85
N SER A 81 -5.85 -9.98 4.44
CA SER A 81 -6.41 -11.16 3.78
C SER A 81 -7.90 -11.02 3.45
N ALA A 82 -8.68 -10.40 4.34
CA ALA A 82 -10.09 -10.13 4.08
C ALA A 82 -10.25 -9.13 2.94
N PHE A 83 -9.44 -8.06 2.94
CA PHE A 83 -9.50 -7.07 1.87
C PHE A 83 -9.09 -7.66 0.52
N ASP A 84 -8.01 -8.45 0.47
CA ASP A 84 -7.59 -9.16 -0.76
C ASP A 84 -8.70 -10.07 -1.30
N LYS A 85 -9.39 -10.81 -0.41
CA LYS A 85 -10.52 -11.66 -0.79
C LYS A 85 -11.69 -10.84 -1.35
N ILE A 86 -12.06 -9.74 -0.69
CA ILE A 86 -13.12 -8.83 -1.16
C ILE A 86 -12.81 -8.30 -2.56
N LEU A 87 -11.56 -7.85 -2.79
CA LEU A 87 -11.14 -7.38 -4.11
C LEU A 87 -11.23 -8.49 -5.16
N GLY A 88 -10.83 -9.72 -4.81
CA GLY A 88 -10.94 -10.89 -5.67
C GLY A 88 -12.39 -11.23 -6.02
N ASP A 89 -13.28 -11.23 -5.03
CA ASP A 89 -14.70 -11.52 -5.22
C ASP A 89 -15.37 -10.47 -6.12
N VAL A 90 -15.06 -9.18 -5.92
CA VAL A 90 -15.58 -8.09 -6.76
C VAL A 90 -15.03 -8.18 -8.18
N GLN A 91 -13.76 -8.55 -8.37
CA GLN A 91 -13.13 -8.66 -9.68
C GLN A 91 -13.77 -9.71 -10.59
N VAL A 92 -14.50 -10.67 -10.03
CA VAL A 92 -15.24 -11.68 -10.81
C VAL A 92 -16.30 -11.03 -11.72
N VAL A 93 -16.88 -9.91 -11.29
CA VAL A 93 -18.02 -9.26 -11.97
C VAL A 93 -17.74 -7.83 -12.40
N SER A 94 -16.75 -7.15 -11.82
CA SER A 94 -16.52 -5.72 -12.02
C SER A 94 -15.03 -5.37 -12.03
N ASP A 95 -14.65 -4.35 -12.79
CA ASP A 95 -13.35 -3.69 -12.75
C ASP A 95 -13.26 -2.60 -11.66
N TYR A 96 -14.35 -2.35 -10.96
CA TYR A 96 -14.45 -1.30 -9.96
C TYR A 96 -15.07 -1.81 -8.67
N LEU A 97 -14.52 -1.33 -7.57
CA LEU A 97 -15.06 -1.52 -6.22
C LEU A 97 -15.76 -0.24 -5.78
N THR A 98 -17.02 -0.35 -5.38
CA THR A 98 -17.74 0.70 -4.64
C THR A 98 -17.74 0.34 -3.16
N ILE A 99 -17.32 1.29 -2.32
CA ILE A 99 -17.35 1.17 -0.88
C ILE A 99 -18.42 2.12 -0.33
N ASN A 100 -19.37 1.58 0.42
CA ASN A 100 -20.38 2.35 1.13
C ASN A 100 -20.22 2.13 2.63
N THR A 101 -20.29 3.20 3.42
CA THR A 101 -20.20 3.10 4.88
C THR A 101 -21.37 3.78 5.57
N THR A 102 -21.81 3.14 6.64
CA THR A 102 -22.72 3.67 7.66
C THR A 102 -22.11 3.44 9.02
N GLU A 103 -22.70 3.99 10.08
CA GLU A 103 -22.20 3.85 11.46
C GLU A 103 -21.96 2.39 11.89
N ASN A 104 -22.72 1.43 11.33
CA ASN A 104 -22.74 0.06 11.80
C ASN A 104 -22.13 -0.95 10.81
N GLN A 105 -21.91 -0.56 9.55
CA GLN A 105 -21.47 -1.51 8.53
C GLN A 105 -20.71 -0.84 7.41
N ALA A 106 -19.86 -1.63 6.76
CA ALA A 106 -19.23 -1.34 5.47
C ALA A 106 -19.74 -2.32 4.43
N GLU A 107 -20.15 -1.81 3.29
CA GLU A 107 -20.58 -2.55 2.12
C GLU A 107 -19.56 -2.40 1.00
N PHE A 108 -19.18 -3.51 0.41
CA PHE A 108 -18.26 -3.58 -0.74
C PHE A 108 -19.04 -4.14 -1.91
N PHE A 109 -19.23 -3.32 -2.93
CA PHE A 109 -20.11 -3.62 -4.06
C PHE A 109 -19.36 -3.56 -5.39
N GLY A 110 -19.68 -4.49 -6.28
CA GLY A 110 -19.23 -4.49 -7.66
C GLY A 110 -20.36 -4.86 -8.61
N LYS A 111 -20.42 -4.18 -9.75
CA LYS A 111 -21.39 -4.47 -10.83
C LYS A 111 -20.72 -4.34 -12.18
N GLY A 112 -20.96 -5.33 -13.02
CA GLY A 112 -20.51 -5.38 -14.41
C GLY A 112 -21.57 -6.07 -15.30
N ASP A 113 -21.19 -6.34 -16.54
CA ASP A 113 -22.09 -6.95 -17.52
C ASP A 113 -22.50 -8.38 -17.16
N SER A 114 -21.63 -9.11 -16.42
CA SER A 114 -21.87 -10.50 -16.02
C SER A 114 -22.68 -10.65 -14.74
N GLY A 115 -22.90 -9.58 -13.97
CA GLY A 115 -23.64 -9.64 -12.72
C GLY A 115 -23.18 -8.61 -11.69
N GLU A 116 -23.56 -8.85 -10.44
CA GLU A 116 -23.19 -7.98 -9.31
C GLU A 116 -22.83 -8.81 -8.09
N VAL A 117 -22.02 -8.25 -7.23
CA VAL A 117 -21.67 -8.81 -5.91
C VAL A 117 -21.82 -7.74 -4.85
N ASN A 118 -22.35 -8.14 -3.70
CA ASN A 118 -22.48 -7.28 -2.54
C ASN A 118 -21.98 -8.02 -1.30
N ILE A 119 -20.98 -7.45 -0.63
CA ILE A 119 -20.36 -7.99 0.58
C ILE A 119 -20.56 -6.98 1.68
N VAL A 120 -21.30 -7.36 2.72
CA VAL A 120 -21.61 -6.50 3.87
C VAL A 120 -20.88 -7.02 5.08
N LEU A 121 -20.06 -6.15 5.68
CA LEU A 121 -19.36 -6.43 6.92
C LEU A 121 -19.89 -5.52 8.03
N GLU A 122 -20.27 -6.12 9.17
CA GLU A 122 -20.78 -5.39 10.33
C GLU A 122 -19.64 -4.99 11.28
N ASN A 123 -19.76 -3.83 11.87
CA ASN A 123 -18.82 -3.35 12.89
C ASN A 123 -18.74 -4.29 14.09
N GLY A 124 -17.52 -4.60 14.52
CA GLY A 124 -17.26 -5.50 15.65
C GLY A 124 -17.54 -6.99 15.38
N LYS A 125 -17.77 -7.37 14.11
CA LYS A 125 -17.96 -8.76 13.70
C LYS A 125 -17.00 -9.14 12.58
N GLY A 126 -16.36 -10.32 12.71
CA GLY A 126 -15.57 -10.95 11.65
C GLY A 126 -14.31 -10.19 11.29
N GLU A 127 -14.23 -9.77 10.03
CA GLU A 127 -13.00 -9.28 9.40
C GLU A 127 -12.73 -7.78 9.60
N ILE A 128 -13.75 -6.99 10.02
CA ILE A 128 -13.55 -5.59 10.40
C ILE A 128 -12.97 -5.53 11.81
N THR A 129 -11.79 -4.92 11.91
CA THR A 129 -11.12 -4.70 13.20
C THR A 129 -11.47 -3.36 13.82
N ASP A 130 -11.85 -2.38 13.00
CA ASP A 130 -12.30 -1.05 13.43
C ASP A 130 -13.10 -0.37 12.32
N LEU A 131 -14.15 0.38 12.70
CA LEU A 131 -14.99 1.15 11.79
C LEU A 131 -15.36 2.48 12.46
N ASP A 132 -14.76 3.58 11.96
CA ASP A 132 -15.08 4.95 12.40
C ASP A 132 -15.77 5.69 11.25
N VAL A 133 -17.03 6.05 11.43
CA VAL A 133 -17.86 6.72 10.42
C VAL A 133 -18.51 7.95 11.01
N LYS A 134 -18.02 9.13 10.65
CA LYS A 134 -18.56 10.44 11.04
C LYS A 134 -19.76 10.84 10.17
N ALA A 135 -19.75 10.40 8.90
CA ALA A 135 -20.83 10.60 7.96
C ALA A 135 -20.89 9.44 6.97
N LYS A 136 -22.08 9.13 6.45
CA LYS A 136 -22.25 8.14 5.40
C LYS A 136 -21.41 8.53 4.18
N CYS A 137 -20.61 7.61 3.68
CA CYS A 137 -19.72 7.84 2.56
C CYS A 137 -19.95 6.78 1.47
N THR A 138 -19.76 7.20 0.23
CA THR A 138 -19.66 6.30 -0.91
C THR A 138 -18.49 6.71 -1.79
N GLY A 139 -17.76 5.73 -2.32
CA GLY A 139 -16.65 5.96 -3.23
C GLY A 139 -16.40 4.75 -4.11
N THR A 140 -16.14 4.98 -5.40
CA THR A 140 -15.86 3.92 -6.37
C THR A 140 -14.41 4.04 -6.85
N TYR A 141 -13.69 2.91 -6.86
CA TYR A 141 -12.25 2.86 -7.13
C TYR A 141 -11.90 1.73 -8.08
N SER A 142 -10.87 1.93 -8.92
CA SER A 142 -10.43 0.94 -9.90
C SER A 142 -9.67 -0.21 -9.24
N LEU A 143 -10.08 -1.45 -9.54
CA LEU A 143 -9.39 -2.67 -9.13
C LEU A 143 -8.05 -2.85 -9.82
N GLU A 144 -7.86 -2.25 -11.01
CA GLU A 144 -6.58 -2.24 -11.71
C GLU A 144 -5.44 -1.66 -10.84
N TYR A 145 -5.76 -0.66 -10.00
CA TYR A 145 -4.80 -0.08 -9.07
C TYR A 145 -4.82 -0.76 -7.70
N LEU A 146 -6.00 -1.12 -7.17
CA LEU A 146 -6.11 -1.71 -5.82
C LEU A 146 -5.45 -3.09 -5.73
N ASN A 147 -5.68 -3.96 -6.70
CA ASN A 147 -5.15 -5.32 -6.67
C ASN A 147 -3.61 -5.39 -6.63
N PRO A 148 -2.86 -4.66 -7.49
CA PRO A 148 -1.41 -4.65 -7.39
C PRO A 148 -0.88 -4.11 -6.05
N ILE A 149 -1.53 -3.10 -5.47
CA ILE A 149 -1.16 -2.52 -4.17
C ILE A 149 -1.30 -3.58 -3.08
N ILE A 150 -2.46 -4.24 -2.99
CA ILE A 150 -2.72 -5.27 -1.98
C ILE A 150 -1.81 -6.46 -2.16
N LYS A 151 -1.60 -6.93 -3.38
CA LYS A 151 -0.67 -8.05 -3.67
C LYS A 151 0.77 -7.73 -3.31
N ALA A 152 1.20 -6.47 -3.45
CA ALA A 152 2.57 -6.07 -3.14
C ALA A 152 2.84 -5.98 -1.63
N VAL A 153 1.87 -5.53 -0.84
CA VAL A 153 2.05 -5.20 0.58
C VAL A 153 1.28 -6.15 1.50
N GLY A 154 0.12 -6.63 1.09
CA GLY A 154 -0.83 -7.37 1.93
C GLY A 154 -0.25 -8.63 2.59
N SER A 155 0.69 -9.32 1.92
CA SER A 155 1.35 -10.51 2.51
C SER A 155 2.34 -10.18 3.64
N THR A 156 2.71 -8.90 3.81
CA THR A 156 3.71 -8.45 4.80
C THR A 156 3.09 -7.74 6.00
N VAL A 157 1.79 -7.49 5.96
CA VAL A 157 1.05 -6.76 6.99
C VAL A 157 -0.25 -7.48 7.36
N GLU A 158 -0.64 -7.37 8.63
CA GLU A 158 -1.87 -8.01 9.12
C GLU A 158 -3.12 -7.19 8.83
N THR A 159 -2.99 -5.86 8.90
CA THR A 159 -4.13 -4.93 8.82
C THR A 159 -3.92 -3.86 7.76
N VAL A 160 -4.98 -3.54 7.05
CA VAL A 160 -5.10 -2.41 6.15
C VAL A 160 -6.17 -1.46 6.66
N THR A 161 -5.91 -0.16 6.59
CA THR A 161 -6.90 0.89 6.90
C THR A 161 -7.23 1.67 5.63
N CYS A 162 -8.52 1.72 5.30
CA CYS A 162 -9.08 2.48 4.19
C CYS A 162 -9.81 3.71 4.72
N GLU A 163 -9.32 4.90 4.38
CA GLU A 163 -9.95 6.16 4.76
C GLU A 163 -10.46 6.87 3.51
N PHE A 164 -11.72 7.29 3.52
CA PHE A 164 -12.33 7.98 2.40
C PHE A 164 -13.51 8.88 2.80
N SER A 165 -13.94 9.69 1.89
CA SER A 165 -15.19 10.44 1.92
C SER A 165 -15.76 10.47 0.51
N THR A 166 -17.03 10.75 0.37
CA THR A 166 -17.67 10.87 -0.94
C THR A 166 -16.95 11.90 -1.80
N ALA A 167 -16.62 11.53 -3.03
CA ALA A 167 -15.89 12.32 -4.03
C ALA A 167 -14.45 12.73 -3.64
N LYS A 168 -13.85 12.08 -2.62
CA LYS A 168 -12.45 12.29 -2.24
C LYS A 168 -11.60 11.07 -2.55
N PRO A 169 -10.27 11.23 -2.72
CA PRO A 169 -9.37 10.09 -2.88
C PRO A 169 -9.45 9.12 -1.71
N LEU A 170 -9.39 7.83 -2.01
CA LEU A 170 -9.19 6.78 -1.03
C LEU A 170 -7.73 6.83 -0.55
N ARG A 171 -7.51 6.89 0.74
CA ARG A 171 -6.21 6.65 1.37
C ARG A 171 -6.18 5.24 1.92
N ILE A 172 -5.18 4.47 1.51
CA ILE A 172 -4.93 3.13 2.04
C ILE A 172 -3.65 3.19 2.87
N GLU A 173 -3.74 2.81 4.13
CA GLU A 173 -2.59 2.73 5.04
C GLU A 173 -2.28 1.28 5.38
N PHE A 174 -1.00 0.92 5.25
CA PHE A 174 -0.44 -0.33 5.74
C PHE A 174 0.57 -0.04 6.85
N LYS A 175 0.37 -0.63 8.02
CA LYS A 175 1.34 -0.56 9.12
C LYS A 175 2.30 -1.75 9.03
N VAL A 176 3.56 -1.49 8.71
CA VAL A 176 4.59 -2.52 8.57
C VAL A 176 5.25 -2.74 9.92
N ALA A 177 4.67 -3.58 10.77
CA ALA A 177 5.11 -3.83 12.13
C ALA A 177 5.47 -2.52 12.87
N ASN A 178 6.63 -2.46 13.54
CA ASN A 178 7.15 -1.24 14.17
C ASN A 178 8.07 -0.42 13.24
N LEU A 179 8.07 -0.71 11.94
CA LEU A 179 9.09 -0.22 10.99
C LEU A 179 8.64 1.01 10.22
N GLY A 180 7.34 1.19 10.05
CA GLY A 180 6.83 2.32 9.27
C GLY A 180 5.42 2.15 8.77
N ARG A 181 5.03 3.07 7.91
CA ARG A 181 3.73 3.09 7.27
C ARG A 181 3.90 3.29 5.78
N ILE A 182 3.10 2.59 5.00
CA ILE A 182 3.00 2.77 3.56
C ILE A 182 1.62 3.33 3.27
N HIS A 183 1.56 4.42 2.53
CA HIS A 183 0.31 5.07 2.15
C HIS A 183 0.16 5.10 0.64
N PHE A 184 -1.04 4.76 0.17
CA PHE A 184 -1.45 4.97 -1.20
C PHE A 184 -2.67 5.89 -1.24
N TYR A 185 -2.73 6.72 -2.26
CA TYR A 185 -3.87 7.59 -2.52
C TYR A 185 -4.40 7.28 -3.92
N LEU A 186 -5.67 6.93 -4.01
CA LEU A 186 -6.33 6.57 -5.26
C LEU A 186 -7.53 7.49 -5.51
N ALA A 187 -7.53 8.15 -6.65
CA ALA A 187 -8.65 8.99 -7.05
C ALA A 187 -9.94 8.17 -7.21
N PRO A 188 -11.10 8.69 -6.78
CA PRO A 188 -12.37 8.04 -7.05
C PRO A 188 -12.69 8.11 -8.53
N ARG A 189 -13.49 7.15 -9.01
CA ARG A 189 -14.16 7.26 -10.29
C ARG A 189 -15.31 8.28 -10.14
N VAL A 190 -15.34 9.25 -11.03
CA VAL A 190 -16.39 10.26 -11.14
C VAL A 190 -17.46 9.79 -12.12
#